data_27e2a05e4ca91304669b838e47ff353f
#
_entry.id   27e2a05e4ca91304669b838e47ff353f
#
_cell.length_a   1.000
_cell.length_b   1.000
_cell.length_c   1.000
_cell.angle_alpha   90.00
_cell.angle_beta   90.00
_cell.angle_gamma   90.00
#
_symmetry.space_group_name_H-M   'P 1'
#
loop_
_entity.id
_entity.type
_entity.pdbx_description
1 polymer ?
#
loop_
_entity_poly.entity_id
_entity_poly.type
_entity_poly.pdbx_seq_one_letter_code
_entity_poly.pdbx_strand_id
1 'polypeptide(L)'
;MKHENWYVPGYGTEKVGPFLESLVGLARPQRILEIGMGYTTPFLLEGLKNNTEGLLWDSNCDKEYLTKPYDPKFVVVDDLSYDSEQSNNRIEILESEPLVEFIQGDMRDGEVMSMVDIHGPYDLVWFDCGGPEGDPFFANNYW
;
A
#
# COMPACT_ATOMS: atom_id res chain seq x y z
N MET A 1 -6.91 -10.35 6.12
CA MET A 1 -7.85 -9.20 5.98
C MET A 1 -8.92 -9.56 4.98
N LYS A 2 -10.22 -9.23 5.21
CA LYS A 2 -11.26 -9.51 4.23
C LYS A 2 -11.38 -8.33 3.27
N HIS A 3 -10.98 -8.52 2.04
CA HIS A 3 -10.99 -7.50 0.98
C HIS A 3 -12.40 -6.93 0.72
N GLU A 4 -13.44 -7.76 0.94
CA GLU A 4 -14.84 -7.38 0.75
C GLU A 4 -15.28 -6.17 1.59
N ASN A 5 -14.69 -5.98 2.77
CA ASN A 5 -14.99 -4.86 3.65
C ASN A 5 -14.43 -3.52 3.16
N TRP A 6 -13.55 -3.56 2.17
CA TRP A 6 -12.89 -2.40 1.59
C TRP A 6 -13.47 -2.00 0.24
N TYR A 7 -14.33 -2.86 -0.31
CA TYR A 7 -14.90 -2.66 -1.62
C TYR A 7 -15.99 -1.57 -1.62
N VAL A 8 -15.83 -0.60 -2.50
CA VAL A 8 -16.84 0.43 -2.79
C VAL A 8 -17.10 0.41 -4.30
N PRO A 9 -18.31 0.05 -4.74
CA PRO A 9 -18.63 -0.03 -6.16
C PRO A 9 -18.43 1.31 -6.88
N GLY A 10 -17.83 1.26 -8.07
CA GLY A 10 -17.73 2.41 -8.95
C GLY A 10 -16.50 3.31 -8.76
N TYR A 11 -15.55 2.93 -7.87
CA TYR A 11 -14.29 3.68 -7.72
C TYR A 11 -13.19 3.28 -8.72
N GLY A 12 -13.45 2.30 -9.59
CA GLY A 12 -12.60 1.99 -10.74
C GLY A 12 -11.44 1.02 -10.49
N THR A 13 -11.19 0.62 -9.25
CA THR A 13 -10.07 -0.25 -8.86
C THR A 13 -10.45 -1.72 -8.63
N GLU A 14 -11.70 -2.09 -8.95
CA GLU A 14 -12.30 -3.39 -8.63
C GLU A 14 -11.56 -4.60 -9.20
N LYS A 15 -10.82 -4.40 -10.30
CA LYS A 15 -10.10 -5.49 -10.98
C LYS A 15 -8.60 -5.46 -10.76
N VAL A 16 -8.09 -4.40 -10.17
CA VAL A 16 -6.64 -4.17 -10.06
C VAL A 16 -6.05 -4.83 -8.82
N GLY A 17 -6.83 -5.04 -7.77
CA GLY A 17 -6.34 -5.60 -6.52
C GLY A 17 -5.56 -6.91 -6.66
N PRO A 18 -6.11 -7.98 -7.27
CA PRO A 18 -5.39 -9.24 -7.45
C PRO A 18 -4.13 -9.11 -8.32
N PHE A 19 -4.10 -8.16 -9.24
CA PHE A 19 -2.90 -7.86 -10.02
C PHE A 19 -1.82 -7.24 -9.12
N LEU A 20 -2.17 -6.29 -8.25
CA LEU A 20 -1.23 -5.65 -7.33
C LEU A 20 -0.65 -6.65 -6.34
N GLU A 21 -1.45 -7.55 -5.78
CA GLU A 21 -0.97 -8.64 -4.92
C GLU A 21 0.06 -9.50 -5.65
N SER A 22 -0.24 -9.89 -6.89
CA SER A 22 0.67 -10.67 -7.72
C SER A 22 1.95 -9.91 -8.07
N LEU A 23 1.84 -8.61 -8.35
CA LEU A 23 2.98 -7.74 -8.64
C LEU A 23 3.91 -7.64 -7.42
N VAL A 24 3.35 -7.43 -6.23
CA VAL A 24 4.12 -7.42 -4.97
C VAL A 24 4.79 -8.77 -4.73
N GLY A 25 4.09 -9.87 -4.99
CA GLY A 25 4.64 -11.22 -4.91
C GLY A 25 5.86 -11.43 -5.79
N LEU A 26 5.81 -10.94 -7.03
CA LEU A 26 6.89 -11.05 -8.01
C LEU A 26 8.06 -10.10 -7.75
N ALA A 27 7.75 -8.82 -7.52
CA ALA A 27 8.76 -7.77 -7.39
C ALA A 27 9.46 -7.78 -6.04
N ARG A 28 8.80 -8.29 -5.00
CA ARG A 28 9.29 -8.33 -3.60
C ARG A 28 9.82 -6.99 -3.11
N PRO A 29 9.02 -5.91 -3.22
CA PRO A 29 9.47 -4.58 -2.79
C PRO A 29 9.71 -4.57 -1.27
N GLN A 30 10.76 -3.89 -0.84
CA GLN A 30 11.04 -3.64 0.57
C GLN A 30 10.21 -2.48 1.12
N ARG A 31 9.89 -1.52 0.25
CA ARG A 31 9.18 -0.30 0.63
C ARG A 31 8.07 -0.03 -0.39
N ILE A 32 6.84 -0.02 0.09
CA ILE A 32 5.67 0.39 -0.70
C ILE A 32 5.11 1.67 -0.13
N LEU A 33 4.76 2.60 -1.01
CA LEU A 33 3.94 3.76 -0.70
C LEU A 33 2.62 3.66 -1.45
N GLU A 34 1.51 3.78 -0.74
CA GLU A 34 0.19 3.97 -1.30
C GLU A 34 -0.34 5.35 -0.92
N ILE A 35 -0.82 6.08 -1.91
CA ILE A 35 -1.45 7.38 -1.72
C ILE A 35 -2.92 7.23 -2.06
N GLY A 36 -3.77 7.33 -1.05
CA GLY A 36 -5.18 6.99 -1.09
C GLY A 36 -5.46 5.60 -0.53
N MET A 37 -6.02 5.54 0.67
CA MET A 37 -6.45 4.30 1.33
C MET A 37 -7.73 3.77 0.69
N GLY A 38 -7.69 2.59 0.10
CA GLY A 38 -8.87 2.07 -0.60
C GLY A 38 -8.93 0.56 -0.72
N TYR A 39 -9.66 0.12 -1.73
CA TYR A 39 -9.83 -1.31 -2.04
C TYR A 39 -8.52 -2.02 -2.41
N THR A 40 -7.51 -1.28 -2.88
CA THR A 40 -6.19 -1.80 -3.25
C THR A 40 -5.30 -2.09 -2.05
N THR A 41 -5.46 -1.36 -0.96
CA THR A 41 -4.66 -1.46 0.28
C THR A 41 -4.53 -2.89 0.81
N PRO A 42 -5.62 -3.66 1.02
CA PRO A 42 -5.50 -5.02 1.52
C PRO A 42 -4.76 -5.98 0.58
N PHE A 43 -4.77 -5.75 -0.73
CA PHE A 43 -4.05 -6.59 -1.69
C PHE A 43 -2.54 -6.32 -1.66
N LEU A 44 -2.13 -5.07 -1.57
CA LEU A 44 -0.73 -4.69 -1.40
C LEU A 44 -0.16 -5.29 -0.11
N LEU A 45 -0.91 -5.17 0.98
CA LEU A 45 -0.52 -5.73 2.27
C LEU A 45 -0.44 -7.25 2.25
N GLU A 46 -1.42 -7.93 1.64
CA GLU A 46 -1.43 -9.38 1.54
C GLU A 46 -0.23 -9.90 0.73
N GLY A 47 0.09 -9.23 -0.38
CA GLY A 47 1.29 -9.54 -1.16
C GLY A 47 2.59 -9.44 -0.34
N LEU A 48 2.71 -8.42 0.53
CA LEU A 48 3.86 -8.30 1.45
C LEU A 48 3.88 -9.41 2.50
N LYS A 49 2.74 -9.72 3.09
CA LYS A 49 2.60 -10.82 4.08
C LYS A 49 2.98 -12.16 3.46
N ASN A 50 2.45 -12.46 2.28
CA ASN A 50 2.76 -13.68 1.55
C ASN A 50 4.26 -13.80 1.25
N ASN A 51 4.93 -12.70 0.90
CA ASN A 51 6.37 -12.68 0.69
C ASN A 51 7.16 -12.93 1.98
N THR A 52 6.67 -12.46 3.10
CA THR A 52 7.31 -12.66 4.41
C THR A 52 7.16 -14.11 4.88
N GLU A 53 5.96 -14.66 4.73
CA GLU A 53 5.63 -16.02 5.17
C GLU A 53 6.07 -17.09 4.18
N GLY A 54 5.94 -16.83 2.89
CA GLY A 54 6.20 -17.80 1.82
C GLY A 54 7.63 -18.31 1.76
N LEU A 55 8.60 -17.50 2.20
CA LEU A 55 10.00 -17.92 2.26
C LEU A 55 10.27 -19.08 3.22
N LEU A 56 9.40 -19.28 4.20
CA LEU A 56 9.51 -20.36 5.16
C LEU A 56 9.10 -21.73 4.56
N TRP A 57 8.38 -21.72 3.44
CA TRP A 57 7.77 -22.92 2.85
C TRP A 57 8.47 -23.44 1.62
N ASP A 58 9.31 -22.65 0.96
CA ASP A 58 9.97 -23.05 -0.27
C ASP A 58 11.35 -23.63 -0.01
N SER A 59 11.39 -24.95 0.28
CA SER A 59 12.62 -25.70 0.46
C SER A 59 13.51 -25.77 -0.80
N ASN A 60 12.99 -25.31 -1.96
CA ASN A 60 13.70 -25.29 -3.23
C ASN A 60 14.23 -23.90 -3.60
N CYS A 61 13.93 -22.87 -2.79
CA CYS A 61 14.49 -21.54 -3.00
C CYS A 61 16.01 -21.55 -2.81
N ASP A 62 16.68 -20.76 -3.65
CA ASP A 62 18.10 -20.50 -3.50
C ASP A 62 18.38 -19.94 -2.09
N LYS A 63 19.28 -20.57 -1.37
CA LYS A 63 19.65 -20.17 0.00
C LYS A 63 20.15 -18.72 0.05
N GLU A 64 20.82 -18.26 -1.00
CA GLU A 64 21.30 -16.88 -1.10
C GLU A 64 20.14 -15.90 -1.19
N TYR A 65 19.07 -16.26 -1.89
CA TYR A 65 17.84 -15.48 -1.96
C TYR A 65 17.09 -15.43 -0.63
N LEU A 66 17.08 -16.56 0.10
CA LEU A 66 16.45 -16.66 1.43
C LEU A 66 17.24 -15.94 2.54
N THR A 67 18.54 -15.78 2.36
CA THR A 67 19.41 -15.15 3.39
C THR A 67 19.42 -13.63 3.34
N LYS A 68 18.88 -13.02 2.28
CA LYS A 68 18.71 -11.56 2.25
C LYS A 68 17.59 -11.18 3.23
N PRO A 69 17.88 -10.28 4.19
CA PRO A 69 16.85 -9.78 5.08
C PRO A 69 15.69 -9.20 4.27
N TYR A 70 14.49 -9.70 4.52
CA TYR A 70 13.27 -9.12 3.97
C TYR A 70 12.46 -8.56 5.13
N ASP A 71 12.58 -7.24 5.30
CA ASP A 71 11.91 -6.47 6.34
C ASP A 71 11.08 -5.36 5.66
N PRO A 72 9.96 -5.75 5.05
CA PRO A 72 9.17 -4.82 4.26
C PRO A 72 8.42 -3.81 5.15
N LYS A 73 8.21 -2.62 4.58
CA LYS A 73 7.38 -1.56 5.17
C LYS A 73 6.38 -1.06 4.14
N PHE A 74 5.15 -0.91 4.57
CA PHE A 74 4.05 -0.38 3.78
C PHE A 74 3.58 0.93 4.37
N VAL A 75 3.79 2.03 3.68
CA VAL A 75 3.32 3.36 4.07
C VAL A 75 2.04 3.67 3.32
N VAL A 76 0.99 4.00 4.04
CA VAL A 76 -0.31 4.38 3.49
C VAL A 76 -0.61 5.80 3.90
N VAL A 77 -0.88 6.66 2.93
CA VAL A 77 -1.23 8.08 3.16
C VAL A 77 -2.64 8.34 2.67
N ASP A 78 -3.46 8.96 3.51
CA ASP A 78 -4.83 9.33 3.14
C ASP A 78 -5.27 10.58 3.91
N ASP A 79 -5.91 11.51 3.23
CA ASP A 79 -6.44 12.74 3.83
C ASP A 79 -7.87 12.57 4.36
N LEU A 80 -8.45 11.39 4.16
CA LEU A 80 -9.81 11.01 4.54
C LEU A 80 -10.90 11.92 3.94
N SER A 81 -10.59 12.61 2.84
CA SER A 81 -11.55 13.52 2.18
C SER A 81 -12.78 12.80 1.62
N TYR A 82 -12.64 11.51 1.32
CA TYR A 82 -13.73 10.61 0.95
C TYR A 82 -14.19 9.76 2.13
N ASP A 83 -14.25 10.37 3.32
CA ASP A 83 -14.61 9.68 4.55
C ASP A 83 -15.97 8.98 4.42
N SER A 84 -15.93 7.66 4.56
CA SER A 84 -17.10 6.83 4.78
C SER A 84 -17.13 6.42 6.25
N GLU A 85 -18.29 6.06 6.78
CA GLU A 85 -18.41 5.48 8.14
C GLU A 85 -17.44 4.30 8.39
N GLN A 86 -16.84 3.77 7.32
CA GLN A 86 -15.90 2.65 7.37
C GLN A 86 -14.44 3.08 7.56
N SER A 87 -14.10 4.37 7.38
CA SER A 87 -12.70 4.83 7.41
C SER A 87 -12.05 4.58 8.76
N ASN A 88 -12.73 4.87 9.87
CA ASN A 88 -12.21 4.62 11.21
C ASN A 88 -11.87 3.14 11.44
N ASN A 89 -12.73 2.23 11.02
CA ASN A 89 -12.46 0.79 11.13
C ASN A 89 -11.28 0.35 10.25
N ARG A 90 -11.10 0.96 9.08
CA ARG A 90 -9.95 0.70 8.20
C ARG A 90 -8.65 1.17 8.83
N ILE A 91 -8.65 2.37 9.42
CA ILE A 91 -7.50 2.93 10.14
C ILE A 91 -7.09 2.01 11.30
N GLU A 92 -8.03 1.61 12.15
CA GLU A 92 -7.77 0.69 13.27
C GLU A 92 -7.14 -0.63 12.79
N ILE A 93 -7.61 -1.16 11.64
CA ILE A 93 -7.04 -2.36 11.03
C ILE A 93 -5.59 -2.09 10.58
N LEU A 94 -5.32 -0.99 9.89
CA LEU A 94 -3.97 -0.67 9.42
C LEU A 94 -3.00 -0.42 10.57
N GLU A 95 -3.40 0.33 11.58
CA GLU A 95 -2.58 0.61 12.76
C GLU A 95 -2.26 -0.66 13.58
N SER A 96 -3.11 -1.69 13.48
CA SER A 96 -2.84 -3.00 14.10
C SER A 96 -1.83 -3.86 13.35
N GLU A 97 -1.48 -3.50 12.11
CA GLU A 97 -0.60 -4.28 11.24
C GLU A 97 0.86 -3.83 11.38
N PRO A 98 1.76 -4.69 11.85
CA PRO A 98 3.14 -4.29 12.15
C PRO A 98 3.95 -3.85 10.92
N LEU A 99 3.53 -4.26 9.72
CA LEU A 99 4.18 -3.88 8.47
C LEU A 99 3.75 -2.49 7.98
N VAL A 100 2.67 -1.93 8.55
CA VAL A 100 2.03 -0.71 8.06
C VAL A 100 2.44 0.51 8.89
N GLU A 101 2.63 1.62 8.20
CA GLU A 101 2.66 2.97 8.75
C GLU A 101 1.54 3.77 8.09
N PHE A 102 0.54 4.15 8.86
CA PHE A 102 -0.53 5.01 8.37
C PHE A 102 -0.23 6.47 8.69
N ILE A 103 -0.26 7.32 7.67
CA ILE A 103 -0.05 8.77 7.77
C ILE A 103 -1.32 9.46 7.32
N GLN A 104 -2.04 10.07 8.26
CA GLN A 104 -3.20 10.87 7.91
C GLN A 104 -2.76 12.25 7.44
N GLY A 105 -3.13 12.62 6.22
CA GLY A 105 -2.89 13.95 5.68
C GLY A 105 -2.86 14.01 4.17
N ASP A 106 -2.81 15.24 3.68
CA ASP A 106 -2.73 15.54 2.25
C ASP A 106 -1.26 15.49 1.80
N MET A 107 -0.96 14.67 0.79
CA MET A 107 0.39 14.56 0.21
C MET A 107 0.94 15.88 -0.38
N ARG A 108 0.09 16.88 -0.59
CA ARG A 108 0.50 18.24 -0.99
C ARG A 108 1.05 19.06 0.17
N ASP A 109 0.84 18.60 1.40
CA ASP A 109 1.37 19.24 2.60
C ASP A 109 2.84 18.85 2.81
N GLY A 110 3.70 19.85 3.00
CA GLY A 110 5.15 19.65 3.19
C GLY A 110 5.50 18.86 4.46
N GLU A 111 4.68 18.92 5.50
CA GLU A 111 4.88 18.12 6.72
C GLU A 111 4.58 16.65 6.43
N VAL A 112 3.48 16.35 5.73
CA VAL A 112 3.12 14.99 5.31
C VAL A 112 4.19 14.41 4.38
N MET A 113 4.64 15.19 3.38
CA MET A 113 5.73 14.76 2.50
C MET A 113 7.01 14.43 3.29
N SER A 114 7.35 15.24 4.28
CA SER A 114 8.54 14.99 5.12
C SER A 114 8.40 13.70 5.93
N MET A 115 7.19 13.39 6.43
CA MET A 115 6.91 12.12 7.13
C MET A 115 7.06 10.92 6.17
N VAL A 116 6.55 11.05 4.95
CA VAL A 116 6.68 10.01 3.92
C VAL A 116 8.15 9.78 3.55
N ASP A 117 8.93 10.85 3.36
CA ASP A 117 10.34 10.77 2.96
C ASP A 117 11.22 10.03 3.98
N ILE A 118 10.88 10.09 5.27
CA ILE A 118 11.61 9.36 6.33
C ILE A 118 11.59 7.85 6.09
N HIS A 119 10.52 7.33 5.49
CA HIS A 119 10.33 5.90 5.24
C HIS A 119 10.87 5.44 3.88
N GLY A 120 11.28 6.37 3.01
CA GLY A 120 11.83 6.06 1.69
C GLY A 120 13.29 5.56 1.71
N PRO A 121 13.89 5.27 0.57
CA PRO A 121 13.25 5.28 -0.75
C PRO A 121 12.25 4.14 -0.95
N TYR A 122 11.31 4.32 -1.87
CA TYR A 122 10.27 3.35 -2.19
C TYR A 122 10.61 2.54 -3.45
N ASP A 123 10.31 1.24 -3.40
CA ASP A 123 10.48 0.33 -4.55
C ASP A 123 9.19 0.26 -5.40
N LEU A 124 8.05 0.52 -4.77
CA LEU A 124 6.74 0.56 -5.42
C LEU A 124 5.93 1.73 -4.86
N VAL A 125 5.39 2.54 -5.76
CA VAL A 125 4.45 3.62 -5.41
C VAL A 125 3.14 3.37 -6.13
N TRP A 126 2.05 3.33 -5.38
CA TRP A 126 0.70 3.19 -5.90
C TRP A 126 -0.12 4.44 -5.59
N PHE A 127 -0.69 5.03 -6.63
CA PHE A 127 -1.57 6.17 -6.51
C PHE A 127 -3.02 5.70 -6.71
N ASP A 128 -3.79 5.69 -5.63
CA ASP A 128 -5.23 5.39 -5.61
C ASP A 128 -6.02 6.60 -5.12
N CYS A 129 -5.61 7.78 -5.54
CA CYS A 129 -6.21 9.04 -5.15
C CYS A 129 -6.71 9.81 -6.37
N GLY A 130 -7.76 10.58 -6.14
CA GLY A 130 -8.36 11.41 -7.15
C GLY A 130 -9.64 10.81 -7.73
N GLY A 131 -10.61 11.71 -7.95
CA GLY A 131 -11.83 11.38 -8.65
C GLY A 131 -11.60 11.16 -10.15
N PRO A 132 -12.67 10.97 -10.93
CA PRO A 132 -12.58 10.69 -12.37
C PRO A 132 -11.88 11.77 -13.19
N GLU A 133 -11.60 12.93 -12.62
CA GLU A 133 -10.90 14.04 -13.28
C GLU A 133 -9.39 14.02 -13.08
N GLY A 134 -8.87 13.12 -12.22
CA GLY A 134 -7.46 13.05 -11.84
C GLY A 134 -6.95 14.29 -11.12
N ASP A 135 -5.97 14.17 -10.25
CA ASP A 135 -5.34 15.34 -9.65
C ASP A 135 -4.10 15.76 -10.48
N PRO A 136 -4.13 16.96 -11.13
CA PRO A 136 -2.99 17.45 -11.93
C PRO A 136 -1.69 17.58 -11.13
N PHE A 137 -1.79 17.72 -9.81
CA PHE A 137 -0.62 17.80 -8.94
C PHE A 137 0.24 16.54 -9.03
N PHE A 138 -0.38 15.37 -8.93
CA PHE A 138 0.34 14.10 -9.00
C PHE A 138 0.91 13.84 -10.39
N ALA A 139 0.13 14.12 -11.42
CA ALA A 139 0.58 13.98 -12.80
C ALA A 139 1.83 14.82 -13.12
N ASN A 140 2.00 15.99 -12.48
CA ASN A 140 3.09 16.90 -12.76
C ASN A 140 4.33 16.72 -11.86
N ASN A 141 4.21 16.06 -10.71
CA ASN A 141 5.28 16.00 -9.72
C ASN A 141 5.89 14.60 -9.53
N TYR A 142 5.25 13.56 -10.03
CA TYR A 142 5.66 12.17 -9.77
C TYR A 142 5.84 11.30 -11.02
N TRP A 143 5.80 11.91 -12.23
CA TRP A 143 6.05 11.20 -13.51
C TRP A 143 7.20 11.83 -14.28
#